data_e0089817fce252c7fdc85e820735ed03
#
_entry.id   e0089817fce252c7fdc85e820735ed03
#
_cell.length_a   1.000
_cell.length_b   1.000
_cell.length_c   1.000
_cell.angle_alpha   90.00
_cell.angle_beta   90.00
_cell.angle_gamma   90.00
#
_symmetry.space_group_name_H-M   'P 1'
#
loop_
_entity.id
_entity.type
_entity.pdbx_description
1 polymer ?
#
loop_
_entity_poly.entity_id
_entity_poly.type
_entity_poly.pdbx_seq_one_letter_code
_entity_poly.pdbx_strand_id
1 'polypeptide(L)'
;MEVAQSPKVDKIYCAPGNAGIEEYAECVNIGAMEFDKLVAFAKEKAIDLTVIGMDDPLVGGVVDAFEAEGLRVFGPRKNAAILEGSKAFSKDLMKKYNIPTAAYENFTDPQEALAYLETAKFPIVLKADGLALGKGVLICNTLEEAQDGVKEIMEDKKFGNAGNTMVIEEFMTGREVSVLTYVDGKTIKPMTSAQDHKRAKDGDQGLNTGGMGTFSPSPFYTEEVDAFCKAHIYQATVDAMAAEEESSRESFSSV
;
A
#
# COMPACT_ATOMS: atom_id res chain seq x y z
N MET A 1 -9.19 16.10 11.80
CA MET A 1 -9.23 17.58 11.68
C MET A 1 -10.02 17.99 10.44
N GLU A 2 -9.59 17.63 9.22
CA GLU A 2 -10.26 18.07 7.97
C GLU A 2 -11.75 17.69 7.89
N VAL A 3 -12.08 16.44 8.23
CA VAL A 3 -13.47 15.96 8.24
C VAL A 3 -14.35 16.77 9.20
N ALA A 4 -13.80 17.19 10.34
CA ALA A 4 -14.51 17.99 11.34
C ALA A 4 -14.82 19.43 10.89
N GLN A 5 -14.18 19.92 9.83
CA GLN A 5 -14.46 21.25 9.26
C GLN A 5 -15.63 21.23 8.27
N SER A 6 -16.08 20.06 7.86
CA SER A 6 -17.17 19.95 6.90
C SER A 6 -18.52 20.30 7.54
N PRO A 7 -19.30 21.24 6.98
CA PRO A 7 -20.63 21.56 7.48
C PRO A 7 -21.66 20.45 7.25
N LYS A 8 -21.25 19.34 6.63
CA LYS A 8 -22.09 18.15 6.39
C LYS A 8 -21.86 17.07 7.43
N VAL A 9 -20.97 17.30 8.40
CA VAL A 9 -20.59 16.30 9.40
C VAL A 9 -21.00 16.81 10.78
N ASP A 10 -21.95 16.11 11.38
CA ASP A 10 -22.46 16.44 12.72
C ASP A 10 -21.66 15.75 13.82
N LYS A 11 -21.28 14.48 13.61
CA LYS A 11 -20.58 13.67 14.60
C LYS A 11 -19.53 12.78 13.95
N ILE A 12 -18.37 12.68 14.60
CA ILE A 12 -17.28 11.82 14.18
C ILE A 12 -16.98 10.82 15.29
N TYR A 13 -16.84 9.55 14.92
CA TYR A 13 -16.31 8.48 15.74
C TYR A 13 -15.00 7.98 15.15
N CYS A 14 -14.05 7.58 15.99
CA CYS A 14 -12.79 6.97 15.54
C CYS A 14 -12.48 5.70 16.34
N ALA A 15 -12.26 4.59 15.66
CA ALA A 15 -11.97 3.32 16.29
C ALA A 15 -10.59 2.78 15.81
N PRO A 16 -9.63 2.56 16.74
CA PRO A 16 -9.69 2.88 18.17
C PRO A 16 -9.51 4.36 18.49
N GLY A 17 -8.88 5.17 17.60
CA GLY A 17 -8.52 6.56 17.86
C GLY A 17 -7.25 6.72 18.71
N ASN A 18 -6.95 7.94 19.10
CA ASN A 18 -5.86 8.33 20.00
C ASN A 18 -6.14 9.70 20.63
N ALA A 19 -5.32 10.11 21.61
CA ALA A 19 -5.51 11.37 22.33
C ALA A 19 -5.57 12.62 21.42
N GLY A 20 -4.84 12.67 20.30
CA GLY A 20 -4.92 13.80 19.36
C GLY A 20 -6.22 13.81 18.55
N ILE A 21 -6.83 12.65 18.34
CA ILE A 21 -8.12 12.53 17.65
C ILE A 21 -9.29 12.92 18.55
N GLU A 22 -9.17 12.72 19.87
CA GLU A 22 -10.22 13.06 20.85
C GLU A 22 -10.65 14.54 20.80
N GLU A 23 -9.79 15.43 20.29
CA GLU A 23 -10.15 16.84 20.08
C GLU A 23 -11.25 17.02 19.02
N TYR A 24 -11.40 16.06 18.09
CA TYR A 24 -12.27 16.18 16.91
C TYR A 24 -13.29 15.08 16.78
N ALA A 25 -13.11 13.96 17.49
CA ALA A 25 -13.93 12.76 17.37
C ALA A 25 -14.08 12.05 18.71
N GLU A 26 -15.15 11.31 18.86
CA GLU A 26 -15.31 10.36 19.97
C GLU A 26 -14.53 9.09 19.67
N CYS A 27 -13.49 8.82 20.45
CA CYS A 27 -12.70 7.60 20.33
C CYS A 27 -13.46 6.40 20.92
N VAL A 28 -13.53 5.32 20.16
CA VAL A 28 -14.25 4.09 20.54
C VAL A 28 -13.24 2.96 20.70
N ASN A 29 -13.26 2.29 21.84
CA ASN A 29 -12.33 1.20 22.14
C ASN A 29 -12.72 -0.11 21.41
N ILE A 30 -12.60 -0.07 20.08
CA ILE A 30 -12.74 -1.22 19.17
C ILE A 30 -11.49 -1.26 18.32
N GLY A 31 -10.80 -2.40 18.28
CA GLY A 31 -9.60 -2.58 17.46
C GLY A 31 -9.93 -2.57 15.97
N ALA A 32 -9.01 -2.03 15.15
CA ALA A 32 -9.20 -1.88 13.71
C ALA A 32 -9.44 -3.20 12.95
N MET A 33 -9.03 -4.33 13.52
CA MET A 33 -9.22 -5.67 12.96
C MET A 33 -10.46 -6.40 13.53
N GLU A 34 -11.22 -5.78 14.40
CA GLU A 34 -12.43 -6.37 15.02
C GLU A 34 -13.68 -6.05 14.17
N PHE A 35 -13.73 -6.56 12.94
CA PHE A 35 -14.72 -6.18 11.93
C PHE A 35 -16.16 -6.35 12.39
N ASP A 36 -16.50 -7.46 13.05
CA ASP A 36 -17.85 -7.72 13.57
C ASP A 36 -18.29 -6.63 14.56
N LYS A 37 -17.37 -6.19 15.45
CA LYS A 37 -17.66 -5.14 16.41
C LYS A 37 -17.77 -3.77 15.75
N LEU A 38 -16.92 -3.48 14.75
CA LEU A 38 -16.99 -2.24 13.98
C LEU A 38 -18.31 -2.13 13.22
N VAL A 39 -18.74 -3.20 12.56
CA VAL A 39 -20.02 -3.30 11.87
C VAL A 39 -21.19 -3.14 12.83
N ALA A 40 -21.18 -3.84 13.97
CA ALA A 40 -22.21 -3.72 14.99
C ALA A 40 -22.32 -2.30 15.54
N PHE A 41 -21.19 -1.65 15.82
CA PHE A 41 -21.13 -0.26 16.26
C PHE A 41 -21.69 0.70 15.21
N ALA A 42 -21.29 0.53 13.94
CA ALA A 42 -21.78 1.38 12.85
C ALA A 42 -23.31 1.29 12.70
N LYS A 43 -23.89 0.10 12.87
CA LYS A 43 -25.34 -0.09 12.88
C LYS A 43 -26.01 0.54 14.09
N GLU A 44 -25.47 0.33 15.30
CA GLU A 44 -26.00 0.88 16.55
C GLU A 44 -26.04 2.43 16.51
N LYS A 45 -24.97 3.05 16.02
CA LYS A 45 -24.84 4.49 15.94
C LYS A 45 -25.44 5.10 14.67
N ALA A 46 -25.99 4.28 13.78
CA ALA A 46 -26.53 4.70 12.48
C ALA A 46 -25.51 5.56 11.70
N ILE A 47 -24.28 5.04 11.56
CA ILE A 47 -23.20 5.75 10.85
C ILE A 47 -23.54 5.88 9.37
N ASP A 48 -23.53 7.09 8.84
CA ASP A 48 -23.84 7.38 7.44
C ASP A 48 -22.72 6.98 6.48
N LEU A 49 -21.45 7.11 6.93
CA LEU A 49 -20.27 6.78 6.13
C LEU A 49 -19.12 6.38 7.04
N THR A 50 -18.52 5.25 6.75
CA THR A 50 -17.26 4.81 7.37
C THR A 50 -16.09 5.01 6.41
N VAL A 51 -14.99 5.59 6.87
CA VAL A 51 -13.75 5.77 6.09
C VAL A 51 -12.65 4.92 6.72
N ILE A 52 -12.04 4.07 5.92
CA ILE A 52 -10.93 3.22 6.37
C ILE A 52 -9.61 3.89 5.99
N GLY A 53 -8.81 4.21 7.00
CA GLY A 53 -7.55 4.93 6.85
C GLY A 53 -6.30 4.11 7.17
N MET A 54 -6.42 2.77 7.26
CA MET A 54 -5.31 1.87 7.59
C MET A 54 -5.24 0.70 6.62
N ASP A 55 -4.05 0.26 6.27
CA ASP A 55 -3.81 -0.79 5.27
C ASP A 55 -4.21 -2.18 5.76
N ASP A 56 -3.84 -2.55 6.99
CA ASP A 56 -4.14 -3.88 7.56
C ASP A 56 -5.64 -4.25 7.51
N PRO A 57 -6.58 -3.39 7.96
CA PRO A 57 -8.01 -3.66 7.84
C PRO A 57 -8.49 -3.77 6.39
N LEU A 58 -7.96 -2.96 5.47
CA LEU A 58 -8.32 -3.02 4.05
C LEU A 58 -7.91 -4.36 3.44
N VAL A 59 -6.67 -4.77 3.65
CA VAL A 59 -6.16 -6.09 3.21
C VAL A 59 -6.89 -7.23 3.91
N GLY A 60 -7.32 -7.02 5.16
CA GLY A 60 -8.14 -7.95 5.92
C GLY A 60 -9.56 -8.14 5.39
N GLY A 61 -10.11 -7.15 4.64
CA GLY A 61 -11.45 -7.21 4.04
C GLY A 61 -12.52 -6.48 4.86
N VAL A 62 -12.17 -5.46 5.62
CA VAL A 62 -13.14 -4.67 6.40
C VAL A 62 -14.22 -4.03 5.51
N VAL A 63 -13.86 -3.59 4.30
CA VAL A 63 -14.82 -3.00 3.34
C VAL A 63 -15.86 -4.03 2.93
N ASP A 64 -15.41 -5.25 2.60
CA ASP A 64 -16.30 -6.36 2.24
C ASP A 64 -17.28 -6.70 3.39
N ALA A 65 -16.81 -6.67 4.64
CA ALA A 65 -17.65 -6.92 5.81
C ALA A 65 -18.73 -5.82 6.00
N PHE A 66 -18.39 -4.55 5.79
CA PHE A 66 -19.37 -3.45 5.87
C PHE A 66 -20.39 -3.50 4.73
N GLU A 67 -19.94 -3.74 3.51
CA GLU A 67 -20.82 -3.83 2.33
C GLU A 67 -21.78 -5.02 2.42
N ALA A 68 -21.34 -6.17 2.94
CA ALA A 68 -22.19 -7.34 3.16
C ALA A 68 -23.39 -7.04 4.07
N GLU A 69 -23.24 -6.03 4.93
CA GLU A 69 -24.29 -5.58 5.86
C GLU A 69 -25.03 -4.32 5.38
N GLY A 70 -24.80 -3.92 4.11
CA GLY A 70 -25.43 -2.77 3.48
C GLY A 70 -24.97 -1.40 4.03
N LEU A 71 -23.85 -1.36 4.73
CA LEU A 71 -23.28 -0.12 5.28
C LEU A 71 -22.42 0.59 4.24
N ARG A 72 -22.52 1.91 4.19
CA ARG A 72 -21.68 2.73 3.33
C ARG A 72 -20.27 2.83 3.91
N VAL A 73 -19.29 2.45 3.09
CA VAL A 73 -17.87 2.48 3.47
C VAL A 73 -17.03 3.02 2.32
N PHE A 74 -15.99 3.77 2.65
CA PHE A 74 -14.99 4.26 1.71
C PHE A 74 -13.66 3.56 1.96
N GLY A 75 -13.19 2.86 0.96
CA GLY A 75 -11.93 2.10 0.92
C GLY A 75 -12.00 1.03 -0.18
N PRO A 76 -10.86 0.49 -0.60
CA PRO A 76 -10.82 -0.63 -1.52
C PRO A 76 -11.33 -1.92 -0.87
N ARG A 77 -12.04 -2.74 -1.61
CA ARG A 77 -12.34 -4.12 -1.22
C ARG A 77 -11.05 -4.95 -1.14
N LYS A 78 -11.11 -6.07 -0.46
CA LYS A 78 -9.96 -6.97 -0.27
C LYS A 78 -9.26 -7.34 -1.57
N ASN A 79 -10.01 -7.61 -2.64
CA ASN A 79 -9.46 -7.95 -3.96
C ASN A 79 -8.67 -6.82 -4.62
N ALA A 80 -8.96 -5.57 -4.29
CA ALA A 80 -8.22 -4.40 -4.76
C ALA A 80 -7.11 -3.98 -3.77
N ALA A 81 -7.34 -4.15 -2.47
CA ALA A 81 -6.36 -3.85 -1.43
C ALA A 81 -5.10 -4.74 -1.52
N ILE A 82 -5.15 -5.83 -2.27
CA ILE A 82 -3.99 -6.68 -2.54
C ILE A 82 -2.86 -5.93 -3.25
N LEU A 83 -3.16 -4.84 -3.97
CA LEU A 83 -2.13 -3.98 -4.57
C LEU A 83 -1.13 -3.46 -3.53
N GLU A 84 -1.58 -3.16 -2.32
CA GLU A 84 -0.73 -2.79 -1.20
C GLU A 84 -0.34 -4.02 -0.38
N GLY A 85 -1.25 -4.98 -0.26
CA GLY A 85 -1.09 -6.18 0.56
C GLY A 85 -0.04 -7.17 0.04
N SER A 86 0.29 -7.16 -1.26
CA SER A 86 1.31 -8.02 -1.87
C SER A 86 2.13 -7.26 -2.90
N LYS A 87 3.41 -7.09 -2.60
CA LYS A 87 4.38 -6.48 -3.53
C LYS A 87 4.60 -7.33 -4.77
N ALA A 88 4.66 -8.65 -4.58
CA ALA A 88 4.80 -9.61 -5.66
C ALA A 88 3.62 -9.51 -6.64
N PHE A 89 2.39 -9.52 -6.12
CA PHE A 89 1.20 -9.32 -6.95
C PHE A 89 1.24 -8.00 -7.73
N SER A 90 1.54 -6.89 -7.05
CA SER A 90 1.60 -5.57 -7.69
C SER A 90 2.66 -5.52 -8.80
N LYS A 91 3.82 -6.12 -8.57
CA LYS A 91 4.87 -6.19 -9.58
C LYS A 91 4.46 -7.04 -10.79
N ASP A 92 3.86 -8.18 -10.55
CA ASP A 92 3.39 -9.07 -11.62
C ASP A 92 2.26 -8.41 -12.41
N LEU A 93 1.34 -7.70 -11.75
CA LEU A 93 0.31 -6.88 -12.40
C LEU A 93 0.94 -5.81 -13.29
N MET A 94 1.88 -5.02 -12.75
CA MET A 94 2.55 -3.97 -13.51
C MET A 94 3.29 -4.52 -14.71
N LYS A 95 3.98 -5.66 -14.57
CA LYS A 95 4.67 -6.36 -15.68
C LYS A 95 3.67 -6.84 -16.74
N LYS A 96 2.57 -7.49 -16.32
CA LYS A 96 1.53 -8.02 -17.21
C LYS A 96 0.86 -6.94 -18.06
N TYR A 97 0.60 -5.78 -17.47
CA TYR A 97 -0.11 -4.67 -18.12
C TYR A 97 0.81 -3.54 -18.60
N ASN A 98 2.13 -3.76 -18.63
CA ASN A 98 3.14 -2.79 -19.07
C ASN A 98 3.07 -1.45 -18.30
N ILE A 99 2.74 -1.48 -17.02
CA ILE A 99 2.80 -0.33 -16.13
C ILE A 99 4.25 -0.13 -15.70
N PRO A 100 4.83 1.07 -15.85
CA PRO A 100 6.23 1.33 -15.50
C PRO A 100 6.53 1.00 -14.04
N THR A 101 7.57 0.20 -13.83
CA THR A 101 8.06 -0.18 -12.49
C THR A 101 9.54 -0.56 -12.57
N ALA A 102 10.23 -0.62 -11.44
CA ALA A 102 11.59 -1.15 -11.34
C ALA A 102 11.65 -2.60 -11.84
N ALA A 103 12.73 -2.98 -12.50
CA ALA A 103 12.99 -4.36 -12.84
C ALA A 103 13.02 -5.22 -11.57
N TYR A 104 12.44 -6.42 -11.61
CA TYR A 104 12.27 -7.25 -10.42
C TYR A 104 12.19 -8.72 -10.79
N GLU A 105 12.40 -9.57 -9.77
CA GLU A 105 12.05 -11.00 -9.78
C GLU A 105 11.48 -11.40 -8.41
N ASN A 106 10.54 -12.35 -8.42
CA ASN A 106 9.89 -12.89 -7.22
C ASN A 106 10.48 -14.26 -6.87
N PHE A 107 10.74 -14.50 -5.58
CA PHE A 107 11.32 -15.75 -5.08
C PHE A 107 10.52 -16.29 -3.91
N THR A 108 10.24 -17.58 -3.93
CA THR A 108 9.67 -18.35 -2.81
C THR A 108 10.67 -19.35 -2.24
N ASP A 109 11.78 -19.61 -2.96
CA ASP A 109 12.89 -20.46 -2.53
C ASP A 109 14.13 -19.59 -2.27
N PRO A 110 14.68 -19.63 -1.04
CA PRO A 110 15.91 -18.90 -0.71
C PRO A 110 17.11 -19.27 -1.62
N GLN A 111 17.22 -20.52 -2.07
CA GLN A 111 18.35 -20.96 -2.90
C GLN A 111 18.26 -20.38 -4.32
N GLU A 112 17.06 -20.24 -4.87
CA GLU A 112 16.85 -19.57 -6.15
C GLU A 112 17.17 -18.06 -6.05
N ALA A 113 16.77 -17.42 -4.95
CA ALA A 113 17.12 -16.04 -4.67
C ALA A 113 18.64 -15.83 -4.57
N LEU A 114 19.35 -16.69 -3.83
CA LEU A 114 20.80 -16.65 -3.72
C LEU A 114 21.48 -16.83 -5.06
N ALA A 115 21.03 -17.79 -5.87
CA ALA A 115 21.58 -18.02 -7.22
C ALA A 115 21.38 -16.80 -8.15
N TYR A 116 20.23 -16.13 -8.07
CA TYR A 116 19.98 -14.90 -8.82
C TYR A 116 20.95 -13.78 -8.44
N LEU A 117 21.23 -13.60 -7.13
CA LEU A 117 22.11 -12.56 -6.62
C LEU A 117 23.55 -12.67 -7.13
N GLU A 118 24.04 -13.88 -7.47
CA GLU A 118 25.40 -14.08 -8.02
C GLU A 118 25.62 -13.34 -9.36
N THR A 119 24.53 -13.04 -10.08
CA THR A 119 24.58 -12.35 -11.38
C THR A 119 23.97 -10.95 -11.34
N ALA A 120 23.44 -10.55 -10.19
CA ALA A 120 22.76 -9.28 -10.03
C ALA A 120 23.73 -8.08 -10.03
N LYS A 121 23.21 -6.90 -10.38
CA LYS A 121 23.96 -5.65 -10.26
C LYS A 121 23.62 -4.96 -8.94
N PHE A 122 24.62 -4.40 -8.28
CA PHE A 122 24.45 -3.68 -7.03
C PHE A 122 24.56 -2.16 -7.21
N PRO A 123 23.89 -1.33 -6.37
CA PRO A 123 23.01 -1.77 -5.27
C PRO A 123 21.71 -2.43 -5.76
N ILE A 124 21.11 -3.25 -4.89
CA ILE A 124 19.85 -3.95 -5.15
C ILE A 124 18.92 -3.83 -3.94
N VAL A 125 17.61 -4.02 -4.14
CA VAL A 125 16.63 -3.89 -3.06
C VAL A 125 15.91 -5.22 -2.85
N LEU A 126 15.94 -5.73 -1.62
CA LEU A 126 15.21 -6.91 -1.21
C LEU A 126 13.98 -6.47 -0.40
N LYS A 127 12.82 -7.02 -0.72
CA LYS A 127 11.55 -6.70 -0.05
C LYS A 127 10.83 -7.98 0.35
N ALA A 128 10.47 -8.09 1.63
CA ALA A 128 9.51 -9.09 2.07
C ALA A 128 8.13 -8.77 1.46
N ASP A 129 7.39 -9.78 1.01
CA ASP A 129 6.04 -9.63 0.49
C ASP A 129 5.04 -9.38 1.63
N GLY A 130 4.09 -8.47 1.43
CA GLY A 130 3.15 -8.06 2.47
C GLY A 130 3.47 -6.70 3.09
N LEU A 131 2.62 -6.27 4.03
CA LEU A 131 2.67 -4.92 4.61
C LEU A 131 3.96 -4.68 5.43
N ALA A 132 4.39 -5.67 6.22
CA ALA A 132 5.63 -5.66 7.02
C ALA A 132 5.90 -4.33 7.76
N LEU A 133 4.88 -3.50 7.96
CA LEU A 133 4.93 -2.16 8.59
C LEU A 133 6.02 -1.25 7.97
N GLY A 134 6.29 -1.39 6.67
CA GLY A 134 7.33 -0.64 5.98
C GLY A 134 8.78 -1.04 6.34
N LYS A 135 8.98 -2.04 7.20
CA LYS A 135 10.32 -2.46 7.70
C LYS A 135 10.94 -3.59 6.89
N GLY A 136 10.17 -4.26 6.04
CA GLY A 136 10.62 -5.41 5.26
C GLY A 136 11.38 -5.04 3.98
N VAL A 137 12.13 -3.93 3.96
CA VAL A 137 12.89 -3.45 2.79
C VAL A 137 14.35 -3.27 3.18
N LEU A 138 15.24 -3.96 2.46
CA LEU A 138 16.69 -3.87 2.63
C LEU A 138 17.34 -3.38 1.33
N ILE A 139 18.15 -2.34 1.43
CA ILE A 139 19.00 -1.86 0.33
C ILE A 139 20.38 -2.46 0.55
N CYS A 140 20.81 -3.30 -0.38
CA CYS A 140 22.07 -4.03 -0.29
C CYS A 140 23.06 -3.48 -1.33
N ASN A 141 24.23 -3.08 -0.88
CA ASN A 141 25.28 -2.51 -1.73
C ASN A 141 26.26 -3.57 -2.22
N THR A 142 26.28 -4.73 -1.57
CA THR A 142 27.19 -5.83 -1.88
C THR A 142 26.42 -7.15 -1.92
N LEU A 143 27.04 -8.16 -2.56
CA LEU A 143 26.51 -9.52 -2.59
C LEU A 143 26.35 -10.09 -1.17
N GLU A 144 27.32 -9.88 -0.30
CA GLU A 144 27.30 -10.38 1.08
C GLU A 144 26.10 -9.80 1.85
N GLU A 145 25.88 -8.47 1.77
CA GLU A 145 24.71 -7.83 2.39
C GLU A 145 23.39 -8.41 1.86
N ALA A 146 23.33 -8.72 0.57
CA ALA A 146 22.13 -9.29 -0.03
C ALA A 146 21.90 -10.75 0.38
N GLN A 147 22.95 -11.55 0.50
CA GLN A 147 22.87 -12.94 0.99
C GLN A 147 22.40 -12.97 2.45
N ASP A 148 22.92 -12.09 3.30
CA ASP A 148 22.45 -11.93 4.67
C ASP A 148 20.97 -11.48 4.71
N GLY A 149 20.56 -10.59 3.80
CA GLY A 149 19.19 -10.15 3.64
C GLY A 149 18.22 -11.28 3.24
N VAL A 150 18.62 -12.16 2.33
CA VAL A 150 17.84 -13.36 1.98
C VAL A 150 17.62 -14.23 3.21
N LYS A 151 18.68 -14.49 3.97
CA LYS A 151 18.61 -15.28 5.21
C LYS A 151 17.65 -14.63 6.21
N GLU A 152 17.81 -13.34 6.48
CA GLU A 152 16.98 -12.59 7.42
C GLU A 152 15.49 -12.63 7.05
N ILE A 153 15.17 -12.43 5.76
CA ILE A 153 13.79 -12.36 5.28
C ILE A 153 13.19 -13.75 5.15
N MET A 154 13.84 -14.67 4.43
CA MET A 154 13.24 -15.92 3.98
C MET A 154 13.50 -17.11 4.91
N GLU A 155 14.67 -17.19 5.54
CA GLU A 155 15.03 -18.31 6.43
C GLU A 155 14.66 -18.01 7.88
N ASP A 156 15.15 -16.89 8.45
CA ASP A 156 14.91 -16.50 9.84
C ASP A 156 13.49 -15.97 10.05
N LYS A 157 12.76 -15.68 8.97
CA LYS A 157 11.37 -15.18 8.99
C LYS A 157 11.18 -13.97 9.89
N LYS A 158 12.13 -13.04 9.89
CA LYS A 158 12.09 -11.82 10.72
C LYS A 158 10.78 -11.03 10.55
N PHE A 159 10.14 -11.12 9.38
CA PHE A 159 8.87 -10.47 9.06
C PHE A 159 7.70 -11.47 9.02
N GLY A 160 7.83 -12.62 9.69
CA GLY A 160 6.78 -13.64 9.75
C GLY A 160 6.41 -14.18 8.35
N ASN A 161 5.12 -14.33 8.09
CA ASN A 161 4.63 -14.86 6.81
C ASN A 161 4.98 -13.98 5.60
N ALA A 162 5.23 -12.68 5.79
CA ALA A 162 5.69 -11.80 4.72
C ALA A 162 7.03 -12.24 4.10
N GLY A 163 7.86 -12.96 4.87
CA GLY A 163 9.10 -13.55 4.38
C GLY A 163 8.94 -14.85 3.59
N ASN A 164 7.73 -15.34 3.33
CA ASN A 164 7.51 -16.53 2.50
C ASN A 164 7.77 -16.25 1.01
N THR A 165 7.56 -15.01 0.60
CA THR A 165 7.89 -14.52 -0.74
C THR A 165 8.78 -13.30 -0.59
N MET A 166 9.79 -13.19 -1.43
CA MET A 166 10.67 -12.05 -1.51
C MET A 166 10.67 -11.48 -2.92
N VAL A 167 10.60 -10.16 -3.01
CA VAL A 167 10.79 -9.42 -4.26
C VAL A 167 12.18 -8.83 -4.25
N ILE A 168 12.98 -9.13 -5.28
CA ILE A 168 14.28 -8.52 -5.53
C ILE A 168 14.13 -7.52 -6.65
N GLU A 169 14.47 -6.25 -6.40
CA GLU A 169 14.31 -5.15 -7.35
C GLU A 169 15.62 -4.42 -7.63
N GLU A 170 15.73 -3.85 -8.82
CA GLU A 170 16.77 -2.87 -9.08
C GLU A 170 16.65 -1.66 -8.16
N PHE A 171 17.77 -1.10 -7.77
CA PHE A 171 17.80 0.12 -7.00
C PHE A 171 17.58 1.34 -7.93
N MET A 172 16.43 1.97 -7.80
CA MET A 172 16.12 3.19 -8.53
C MET A 172 16.70 4.41 -7.84
N THR A 173 17.22 5.34 -8.61
CA THR A 173 17.67 6.65 -8.16
C THR A 173 16.76 7.73 -8.70
N GLY A 174 16.63 8.82 -7.96
CA GLY A 174 15.79 9.94 -8.36
C GLY A 174 15.11 10.62 -7.19
N ARG A 175 14.21 11.54 -7.49
CA ARG A 175 13.41 12.24 -6.48
C ARG A 175 12.07 11.53 -6.33
N GLU A 176 11.74 11.20 -5.08
CA GLU A 176 10.49 10.56 -4.74
C GLU A 176 9.36 11.60 -4.70
N VAL A 177 8.23 11.26 -5.29
CA VAL A 177 7.01 12.06 -5.26
C VAL A 177 5.82 11.12 -5.01
N SER A 178 4.92 11.54 -4.13
CA SER A 178 3.67 10.84 -3.85
C SER A 178 2.49 11.57 -4.49
N VAL A 179 1.64 10.82 -5.19
CA VAL A 179 0.37 11.33 -5.73
C VAL A 179 -0.75 10.37 -5.32
N LEU A 180 -1.53 10.78 -4.35
CA LEU A 180 -2.73 10.04 -3.95
C LEU A 180 -3.84 10.28 -4.97
N THR A 181 -4.62 9.25 -5.26
CA THR A 181 -5.65 9.33 -6.30
C THR A 181 -6.95 8.71 -5.80
N TYR A 182 -8.05 9.45 -5.86
CA TYR A 182 -9.38 8.88 -5.67
C TYR A 182 -9.77 8.07 -6.90
N VAL A 183 -10.30 6.87 -6.67
CA VAL A 183 -10.74 5.94 -7.73
C VAL A 183 -12.09 5.35 -7.37
N ASP A 184 -12.99 5.26 -8.34
CA ASP A 184 -14.31 4.61 -8.19
C ASP A 184 -14.46 3.34 -9.05
N GLY A 185 -13.33 2.80 -9.54
CA GLY A 185 -13.28 1.68 -10.48
C GLY A 185 -13.22 2.07 -11.96
N LYS A 186 -13.50 3.32 -12.30
CA LYS A 186 -13.45 3.85 -13.68
C LYS A 186 -12.82 5.23 -13.76
N THR A 187 -13.23 6.12 -12.85
CA THR A 187 -12.79 7.51 -12.82
C THR A 187 -11.61 7.65 -11.87
N ILE A 188 -10.59 8.34 -12.30
CA ILE A 188 -9.45 8.72 -11.46
C ILE A 188 -9.49 10.22 -11.17
N LYS A 189 -9.21 10.60 -9.93
CA LYS A 189 -9.10 11.99 -9.51
C LYS A 189 -7.83 12.17 -8.69
N PRO A 190 -6.69 12.49 -9.33
CA PRO A 190 -5.43 12.72 -8.62
C PRO A 190 -5.54 13.92 -7.69
N MET A 191 -4.96 13.79 -6.51
CA MET A 191 -4.76 14.89 -5.57
C MET A 191 -3.50 15.68 -5.94
N THR A 192 -3.30 16.80 -5.28
CA THR A 192 -2.04 17.56 -5.39
C THR A 192 -0.88 16.68 -4.97
N SER A 193 0.21 16.71 -5.75
CA SER A 193 1.42 15.95 -5.44
C SER A 193 2.01 16.35 -4.09
N ALA A 194 2.62 15.42 -3.41
CA ALA A 194 3.32 15.64 -2.15
C ALA A 194 4.69 14.96 -2.16
N GLN A 195 5.55 15.39 -1.29
CA GLN A 195 6.84 14.76 -1.06
C GLN A 195 7.10 14.69 0.43
N ASP A 196 7.50 13.54 0.93
CA ASP A 196 7.86 13.34 2.32
C ASP A 196 9.37 13.18 2.50
N HIS A 197 9.83 13.47 3.72
CA HIS A 197 11.21 13.31 4.14
C HIS A 197 11.30 12.03 4.97
N LYS A 198 11.72 10.93 4.34
CA LYS A 198 11.71 9.60 4.97
C LYS A 198 12.90 9.32 5.86
N ARG A 199 14.06 9.93 5.57
CA ARG A 199 15.28 9.66 6.32
C ARG A 199 15.30 10.38 7.66
N ALA A 200 15.79 9.68 8.69
CA ALA A 200 15.78 10.16 10.07
C ALA A 200 16.81 11.27 10.38
N LYS A 201 17.85 11.42 9.55
CA LYS A 201 18.98 12.34 9.80
C LYS A 201 19.12 13.36 8.69
N ASP A 202 19.83 14.45 9.01
CA ASP A 202 20.20 15.50 8.05
C ASP A 202 20.99 14.94 6.87
N GLY A 203 20.86 15.60 5.70
CA GLY A 203 21.54 15.19 4.48
C GLY A 203 21.00 13.91 3.86
N ASP A 204 19.72 13.59 4.10
CA ASP A 204 19.04 12.39 3.60
C ASP A 204 19.75 11.11 4.01
N GLN A 205 20.12 11.01 5.29
CA GLN A 205 20.84 9.90 5.87
C GLN A 205 20.04 9.18 6.98
N GLY A 206 20.54 8.02 7.38
CA GLY A 206 19.93 7.20 8.43
C GLY A 206 18.86 6.25 7.90
N LEU A 207 18.09 5.68 8.83
CA LEU A 207 17.02 4.74 8.51
C LEU A 207 15.79 5.47 7.95
N ASN A 208 15.03 4.78 7.14
CA ASN A 208 13.71 5.25 6.72
C ASN A 208 12.76 5.29 7.92
N THR A 209 11.91 6.31 7.94
CA THR A 209 10.85 6.51 8.92
C THR A 209 9.48 6.51 8.22
N GLY A 210 8.42 6.67 8.97
CA GLY A 210 7.07 6.91 8.44
C GLY A 210 6.88 8.32 7.84
N GLY A 211 7.93 9.16 7.85
CA GLY A 211 7.96 10.54 7.39
C GLY A 211 8.28 11.52 8.53
N MET A 212 9.33 12.30 8.34
CA MET A 212 9.76 13.35 9.28
C MET A 212 9.06 14.68 9.01
N GLY A 213 8.34 14.76 7.92
CA GLY A 213 7.57 15.90 7.47
C GLY A 213 7.27 15.77 5.99
N THR A 214 6.29 16.54 5.52
CA THR A 214 5.85 16.54 4.13
C THR A 214 5.64 17.96 3.63
N PHE A 215 5.75 18.15 2.33
CA PHE A 215 5.33 19.36 1.66
C PHE A 215 4.52 19.06 0.40
N SER A 216 3.62 19.95 0.04
CA SER A 216 2.75 19.88 -1.13
C SER A 216 2.49 21.30 -1.65
N PRO A 217 2.49 21.52 -2.97
CA PRO A 217 2.84 20.58 -4.04
C PRO A 217 4.35 20.30 -4.12
N SER A 218 4.73 19.15 -4.73
CA SER A 218 6.12 18.89 -5.07
C SER A 218 6.53 19.67 -6.32
N PRO A 219 7.60 20.48 -6.29
CA PRO A 219 8.07 21.23 -7.46
C PRO A 219 8.67 20.34 -8.56
N PHE A 220 8.90 19.07 -8.26
CA PHE A 220 9.44 18.08 -9.20
C PHE A 220 8.35 17.32 -9.96
N TYR A 221 7.11 17.46 -9.56
CA TYR A 221 5.95 16.90 -10.25
C TYR A 221 5.44 17.89 -11.28
N THR A 222 6.10 17.91 -12.44
CA THR A 222 5.78 18.82 -13.55
C THR A 222 4.54 18.36 -14.33
N GLU A 223 3.99 19.24 -15.18
CA GLU A 223 2.88 18.90 -16.07
C GLU A 223 3.20 17.73 -17.00
N GLU A 224 4.45 17.60 -17.45
CA GLU A 224 4.92 16.48 -18.27
C GLU A 224 4.89 15.16 -17.49
N VAL A 225 5.39 15.18 -16.25
CA VAL A 225 5.36 14.01 -15.37
C VAL A 225 3.92 13.63 -15.03
N ASP A 226 3.05 14.59 -14.73
CA ASP A 226 1.63 14.36 -14.47
C ASP A 226 0.93 13.71 -15.68
N ALA A 227 1.16 14.23 -16.89
CA ALA A 227 0.61 13.66 -18.12
C ALA A 227 1.06 12.22 -18.34
N PHE A 228 2.37 11.93 -18.12
CA PHE A 228 2.91 10.59 -18.21
C PHE A 228 2.26 9.65 -17.18
N CYS A 229 2.19 10.06 -15.92
CA CYS A 229 1.61 9.27 -14.84
C CYS A 229 0.12 8.96 -15.09
N LYS A 230 -0.65 9.94 -15.56
CA LYS A 230 -2.06 9.75 -15.92
C LYS A 230 -2.24 8.72 -17.03
N ALA A 231 -1.42 8.81 -18.08
CA ALA A 231 -1.52 7.94 -19.25
C ALA A 231 -1.02 6.51 -18.99
N HIS A 232 0.08 6.35 -18.24
CA HIS A 232 0.80 5.09 -18.16
C HIS A 232 0.74 4.41 -16.79
N ILE A 233 0.33 5.11 -15.75
CA ILE A 233 0.28 4.57 -14.39
C ILE A 233 -1.16 4.53 -13.86
N TYR A 234 -1.81 5.69 -13.71
CA TYR A 234 -3.08 5.74 -12.97
C TYR A 234 -4.20 5.01 -13.70
N GLN A 235 -4.47 5.39 -14.96
CA GLN A 235 -5.53 4.75 -15.75
C GLN A 235 -5.17 3.29 -16.03
N ALA A 236 -3.92 3.01 -16.40
CA ALA A 236 -3.45 1.66 -16.67
C ALA A 236 -3.63 0.72 -15.46
N THR A 237 -3.42 1.21 -14.23
CA THR A 237 -3.64 0.42 -13.02
C THR A 237 -5.12 0.12 -12.81
N VAL A 238 -6.01 1.10 -13.01
CA VAL A 238 -7.46 0.90 -12.88
C VAL A 238 -7.96 -0.09 -13.91
N ASP A 239 -7.53 0.05 -15.16
CA ASP A 239 -7.92 -0.86 -16.26
C ASP A 239 -7.40 -2.28 -16.02
N ALA A 240 -6.16 -2.41 -15.52
CA ALA A 240 -5.57 -3.70 -15.17
C ALA A 240 -6.37 -4.41 -14.06
N MET A 241 -6.72 -3.69 -13.00
CA MET A 241 -7.51 -4.25 -11.90
C MET A 241 -8.92 -4.67 -12.34
N ALA A 242 -9.56 -3.88 -13.20
CA ALA A 242 -10.86 -4.24 -13.78
C ALA A 242 -10.76 -5.54 -14.62
N ALA A 243 -9.71 -5.67 -15.44
CA ALA A 243 -9.48 -6.87 -16.26
C ALA A 243 -9.20 -8.12 -15.40
N GLU A 244 -8.47 -8.00 -14.28
CA GLU A 244 -8.27 -9.11 -13.34
C GLU A 244 -9.58 -9.54 -12.67
N GLU A 245 -10.46 -8.60 -12.31
CA GLU A 245 -11.76 -8.91 -11.73
C GLU A 245 -12.67 -9.64 -12.72
N GLU A 246 -12.70 -9.21 -13.97
CA GLU A 246 -13.47 -9.89 -15.04
C GLU A 246 -12.95 -11.31 -15.30
N SER A 247 -11.62 -11.47 -15.42
CA SER A 247 -10.99 -12.77 -15.64
C SER A 247 -11.27 -13.76 -14.49
N SER A 248 -11.29 -13.28 -13.25
CA SER A 248 -11.63 -14.12 -12.09
C SER A 248 -13.11 -14.57 -12.11
N ARG A 249 -14.04 -13.73 -12.57
CA ARG A 249 -15.46 -14.08 -12.71
C ARG A 249 -15.69 -15.10 -13.81
N GLU A 250 -15.01 -14.98 -14.95
CA GLU A 250 -15.13 -15.95 -16.05
C GLU A 250 -14.61 -17.33 -15.66
N SER A 251 -13.56 -17.42 -14.87
CA SER A 251 -13.03 -18.70 -14.38
C SER A 251 -13.99 -19.45 -13.44
N PHE A 252 -14.89 -18.73 -12.73
CA PHE A 252 -15.92 -19.31 -11.87
C PHE A 252 -17.20 -19.69 -12.65
N SER A 253 -17.43 -19.13 -13.83
CA SER A 253 -18.61 -19.44 -14.66
C SER A 253 -18.44 -20.65 -15.57
N SER A 254 -17.26 -21.23 -15.62
CA SER A 254 -16.91 -22.39 -16.48
C SER A 254 -16.73 -23.72 -15.71
N VAL A 255 -17.28 -23.82 -14.49
CA VAL A 255 -17.28 -25.07 -13.68
C VAL A 255 -18.69 -25.64 -13.56
#